data_4a9b949e1e5be90d15b7ced307b48f27
#
_entry.id   4a9b949e1e5be90d15b7ced307b48f27
#
_cell.length_a   1.000
_cell.length_b   1.000
_cell.length_c   1.000
_cell.angle_alpha   90.00
_cell.angle_beta   90.00
_cell.angle_gamma   90.00
#
_symmetry.space_group_name_H-M   'P 1'
#
loop_
_entity.id
_entity.type
_entity.pdbx_description
1 polymer ?
#
loop_
_entity_poly.entity_id
_entity_poly.type
_entity_poly.pdbx_seq_one_letter_code
_entity_poly.pdbx_strand_id
1 'polypeptide(L)'
;MLTYAPVSEAGRVGKTTTAATLAASHARAGHDVLAIDMDTQNGSLTYFFGPDYDRGDPNVDNLVRHLVGRPQGEFQDLTIEVEEGIDLIPSHNMLEDLHEFLLNEKNQAENFGESYSMYHQLHRVLSEANVRDKYDVIIVDSAGKAGPI
;
A
#
# COMPACT_ATOMS: atom_id res chain seq x y z
N MET A 1 5.81 -15.95 -5.22
CA MET A 1 5.15 -14.65 -5.38
C MET A 1 6.15 -13.61 -5.84
N LEU A 2 5.76 -12.80 -6.81
CA LEU A 2 6.58 -11.71 -7.32
C LEU A 2 6.14 -10.39 -6.67
N THR A 3 7.11 -9.54 -6.33
CA THR A 3 6.83 -8.23 -5.75
C THR A 3 7.57 -7.16 -6.53
N TYR A 4 6.86 -6.13 -6.95
CA TYR A 4 7.43 -4.99 -7.67
C TYR A 4 7.18 -3.71 -6.89
N ALA A 5 8.20 -2.86 -6.81
CA ALA A 5 8.09 -1.53 -6.21
C ALA A 5 8.73 -0.53 -7.15
N PRO A 6 8.01 -0.08 -8.20
CA PRO A 6 8.57 0.88 -9.15
C PRO A 6 9.07 2.14 -8.45
N VAL A 7 10.27 2.58 -8.78
CA VAL A 7 10.90 3.75 -8.19
C VAL A 7 11.31 4.70 -9.29
N SER A 8 11.10 6.01 -9.06
CA SER A 8 11.53 7.05 -9.98
C SER A 8 12.05 8.24 -9.18
N GLU A 9 13.27 8.67 -9.47
CA GLU A 9 13.86 9.87 -8.87
C GLU A 9 13.32 11.15 -9.51
N ALA A 10 12.84 11.05 -10.75
CA ALA A 10 12.39 12.20 -11.53
C ALA A 10 10.91 12.55 -11.29
N GLY A 11 10.33 12.04 -10.23
CA GLY A 11 8.91 12.23 -9.94
C GLY A 11 8.06 11.06 -10.39
N ARG A 12 6.79 11.31 -10.62
CA ARG A 12 5.79 10.26 -10.76
C ARG A 12 5.48 9.85 -12.19
N VAL A 13 5.92 10.62 -13.15
CA VAL A 13 5.66 10.33 -14.56
C VAL A 13 6.36 9.02 -14.93
N GLY A 14 5.62 8.07 -15.45
CA GLY A 14 6.14 6.76 -15.81
C GLY A 14 6.09 5.74 -14.67
N LYS A 15 6.20 6.16 -13.40
CA LYS A 15 6.15 5.22 -12.28
C LYS A 15 4.77 4.60 -12.14
N THR A 16 3.72 5.41 -12.10
CA THR A 16 2.34 4.91 -12.04
C THR A 16 1.97 4.15 -13.31
N THR A 17 2.39 4.64 -14.48
CA THR A 17 2.17 3.95 -15.74
C THR A 17 2.84 2.58 -15.73
N THR A 18 4.07 2.49 -15.22
CA THR A 18 4.79 1.22 -15.09
C THR A 18 4.05 0.27 -14.17
N ALA A 19 3.59 0.75 -13.01
CA ALA A 19 2.85 -0.07 -12.06
C ALA A 19 1.54 -0.59 -12.67
N ALA A 20 0.78 0.28 -13.34
CA ALA A 20 -0.47 -0.11 -14.00
C ALA A 20 -0.23 -1.11 -15.13
N THR A 21 0.83 -0.92 -15.90
CA THR A 21 1.18 -1.84 -17.00
C THR A 21 1.58 -3.21 -16.47
N LEU A 22 2.38 -3.26 -15.40
CA LEU A 22 2.76 -4.52 -14.77
C LEU A 22 1.53 -5.25 -14.24
N ALA A 23 0.62 -4.54 -13.57
CA ALA A 23 -0.61 -5.13 -13.05
C ALA A 23 -1.43 -5.75 -14.17
N ALA A 24 -1.65 -5.00 -15.25
CA ALA A 24 -2.42 -5.47 -16.40
C ALA A 24 -1.77 -6.67 -17.09
N SER A 25 -0.44 -6.64 -17.25
CA SER A 25 0.29 -7.72 -17.90
C SER A 25 0.18 -9.03 -17.12
N HIS A 26 0.34 -8.97 -15.80
CA HIS A 26 0.23 -10.16 -14.96
C HIS A 26 -1.22 -10.67 -14.89
N ALA A 27 -2.19 -9.78 -14.81
CA ALA A 27 -3.59 -10.17 -14.80
C ALA A 27 -3.98 -10.88 -16.11
N ARG A 28 -3.50 -10.37 -17.25
CA ARG A 28 -3.75 -11.03 -18.54
C ARG A 28 -3.08 -12.38 -18.65
N ALA A 29 -1.98 -12.59 -17.94
CA ALA A 29 -1.30 -13.89 -17.88
C ALA A 29 -2.00 -14.88 -16.94
N GLY A 30 -3.11 -14.49 -16.31
CA GLY A 30 -3.87 -15.35 -15.41
C GLY A 30 -3.43 -15.29 -13.96
N HIS A 31 -2.60 -14.30 -13.60
CA HIS A 31 -2.15 -14.13 -12.22
C HIS A 31 -3.13 -13.25 -11.44
N ASP A 32 -3.25 -13.52 -10.15
CA ASP A 32 -4.00 -12.66 -9.23
C ASP A 32 -3.05 -11.59 -8.70
N VAL A 33 -3.41 -10.32 -8.92
CA VAL A 33 -2.56 -9.16 -8.63
C VAL A 33 -3.14 -8.35 -7.49
N LEU A 34 -2.30 -8.01 -6.51
CA LEU A 34 -2.60 -6.99 -5.51
C LEU A 34 -1.76 -5.75 -5.79
N ALA A 35 -2.41 -4.64 -6.09
CA ALA A 35 -1.76 -3.34 -6.24
C ALA A 35 -1.99 -2.54 -4.97
N ILE A 36 -0.94 -1.94 -4.45
CA ILE A 36 -0.98 -1.13 -3.22
C ILE A 36 -0.52 0.26 -3.57
N ASP A 37 -1.39 1.24 -3.39
CA ASP A 37 -1.08 2.64 -3.67
C ASP A 37 -0.65 3.34 -2.39
N MET A 38 0.63 3.68 -2.30
CA MET A 38 1.21 4.41 -1.17
C MET A 38 1.60 5.84 -1.55
N ASP A 39 1.10 6.33 -2.68
CA ASP A 39 1.35 7.69 -3.14
C ASP A 39 0.11 8.54 -2.89
N THR A 40 0.27 9.66 -2.18
CA THR A 40 -0.84 10.57 -1.86
C THR A 40 -1.14 11.56 -2.99
N GLN A 41 -0.30 11.63 -4.00
CA GLN A 41 -0.42 12.60 -5.08
C GLN A 41 -1.53 12.23 -6.06
N ASN A 42 -2.10 13.25 -6.69
CA ASN A 42 -2.99 13.01 -7.82
C ASN A 42 -2.20 12.37 -8.97
N GLY A 43 -2.83 11.47 -9.69
CA GLY A 43 -2.17 10.72 -10.75
C GLY A 43 -1.53 9.42 -10.30
N SER A 44 -1.73 9.02 -9.03
CA SER A 44 -1.31 7.70 -8.54
C SER A 44 -2.24 6.60 -9.03
N LEU A 45 -1.97 5.36 -8.65
CA LEU A 45 -2.80 4.21 -9.04
C LEU A 45 -4.26 4.37 -8.65
N THR A 46 -4.56 4.96 -7.49
CA THR A 46 -5.94 5.19 -7.05
C THR A 46 -6.67 6.09 -8.03
N TYR A 47 -6.01 7.17 -8.44
CA TYR A 47 -6.57 8.06 -9.46
C TYR A 47 -6.73 7.35 -10.81
N PHE A 48 -5.71 6.59 -11.21
CA PHE A 48 -5.70 5.88 -12.49
C PHE A 48 -6.87 4.89 -12.62
N PHE A 49 -7.07 4.05 -11.58
CA PHE A 49 -8.14 3.06 -11.61
C PHE A 49 -9.50 3.63 -11.23
N GLY A 50 -9.54 4.75 -10.53
CA GLY A 50 -10.76 5.49 -10.21
C GLY A 50 -11.80 4.74 -9.39
N PRO A 51 -11.45 3.98 -8.34
CA PRO A 51 -12.46 3.32 -7.52
C PRO A 51 -13.32 4.33 -6.76
N ASP A 52 -14.52 3.91 -6.39
CA ASP A 52 -15.40 4.70 -5.53
C ASP A 52 -14.88 4.59 -4.09
N TYR A 53 -14.10 5.57 -3.67
CA TYR A 53 -13.42 5.54 -2.38
C TYR A 53 -13.11 6.96 -1.91
N ASP A 54 -13.54 7.27 -0.69
CA ASP A 54 -13.26 8.59 -0.09
C ASP A 54 -11.94 8.54 0.68
N ARG A 55 -10.87 8.94 0.03
CA ARG A 55 -9.52 8.96 0.61
C ARG A 55 -9.33 10.00 1.71
N GLY A 56 -10.28 10.91 1.88
CA GLY A 56 -10.23 11.95 2.89
C GLY A 56 -11.01 11.64 4.16
N ASP A 57 -11.75 10.54 4.19
CA ASP A 57 -12.58 10.19 5.36
C ASP A 57 -11.70 9.53 6.44
N PRO A 58 -11.50 10.18 7.60
CA PRO A 58 -10.68 9.63 8.68
C PRO A 58 -11.33 8.45 9.39
N ASN A 59 -12.61 8.20 9.16
CA ASN A 59 -13.35 7.11 9.81
C ASN A 59 -13.36 5.82 8.97
N VAL A 60 -12.87 5.89 7.75
CA VAL A 60 -12.74 4.72 6.88
C VAL A 60 -11.48 3.97 7.24
N ASP A 61 -11.58 2.64 7.37
CA ASP A 61 -10.39 1.82 7.54
C ASP A 61 -9.49 1.98 6.32
N ASN A 62 -8.18 1.98 6.53
CA ASN A 62 -7.22 2.20 5.47
C ASN A 62 -5.86 1.56 5.84
N LEU A 63 -4.97 1.50 4.87
CA LEU A 63 -3.68 0.84 5.05
C LEU A 63 -2.87 1.45 6.20
N VAL A 64 -2.90 2.77 6.37
CA VAL A 64 -2.13 3.43 7.43
C VAL A 64 -2.51 2.89 8.80
N ARG A 65 -3.80 2.70 9.04
CA ARG A 65 -4.28 2.13 10.32
C ARG A 65 -3.68 0.75 10.57
N HIS A 66 -3.62 -0.07 9.54
CA HIS A 66 -3.03 -1.41 9.67
C HIS A 66 -1.52 -1.33 9.91
N LEU A 67 -0.83 -0.41 9.23
CA LEU A 67 0.62 -0.24 9.39
C LEU A 67 1.01 0.21 10.80
N VAL A 68 0.17 1.01 11.44
CA VAL A 68 0.44 1.50 12.80
C VAL A 68 -0.20 0.64 13.90
N GLY A 69 -0.85 -0.46 13.53
CA GLY A 69 -1.42 -1.39 14.50
C GLY A 69 -2.77 -0.98 15.06
N ARG A 70 -3.54 -0.15 14.35
CA ARG A 70 -4.86 0.34 14.76
C ARG A 70 -5.93 0.07 13.71
N PRO A 71 -6.03 -1.17 13.19
CA PRO A 71 -7.00 -1.48 12.16
C PRO A 71 -8.43 -1.39 12.70
N GLN A 72 -9.38 -1.08 11.82
CA GLN A 72 -10.81 -1.09 12.16
C GLN A 72 -11.53 -2.31 11.61
N GLY A 73 -10.93 -3.02 10.68
CA GLY A 73 -11.50 -4.21 10.06
C GLY A 73 -10.41 -5.14 9.59
N GLU A 74 -10.79 -6.11 8.79
CA GLU A 74 -9.85 -7.06 8.23
C GLU A 74 -9.05 -6.45 7.09
N PHE A 75 -7.79 -6.87 6.92
CA PHE A 75 -6.96 -6.41 5.82
C PHE A 75 -7.66 -6.60 4.46
N GLN A 76 -8.34 -7.73 4.29
CA GLN A 76 -8.98 -8.06 3.02
C GLN A 76 -10.07 -7.05 2.64
N ASP A 77 -10.68 -6.41 3.62
CA ASP A 77 -11.73 -5.41 3.38
C ASP A 77 -11.16 -4.11 2.81
N LEU A 78 -9.83 -3.92 2.86
CA LEU A 78 -9.18 -2.77 2.22
C LEU A 78 -9.11 -2.89 0.71
N THR A 79 -9.23 -4.09 0.17
CA THR A 79 -9.05 -4.32 -1.26
C THR A 79 -10.31 -4.03 -2.04
N ILE A 80 -10.14 -3.42 -3.22
CA ILE A 80 -11.22 -3.12 -4.16
C ILE A 80 -10.84 -3.73 -5.50
N GLU A 81 -11.70 -4.59 -6.05
CA GLU A 81 -11.48 -5.09 -7.40
C GLU A 81 -11.69 -3.96 -8.39
N VAL A 82 -10.65 -3.60 -9.13
CA VAL A 82 -10.69 -2.49 -10.08
C VAL A 82 -10.73 -2.96 -11.53
N GLU A 83 -10.20 -4.14 -11.79
CA GLU A 83 -10.25 -4.84 -13.07
C GLU A 83 -10.20 -6.34 -12.79
N GLU A 84 -10.58 -7.16 -13.76
CA GLU A 84 -10.49 -8.60 -13.61
C GLU A 84 -9.05 -9.01 -13.30
N GLY A 85 -8.86 -9.67 -12.19
CA GLY A 85 -7.54 -10.14 -11.73
C GLY A 85 -6.72 -9.09 -10.99
N ILE A 86 -7.23 -7.88 -10.78
CA ILE A 86 -6.50 -6.82 -10.07
C ILE A 86 -7.33 -6.30 -8.91
N ASP A 87 -6.83 -6.49 -7.69
CA ASP A 87 -7.35 -5.85 -6.49
C ASP A 87 -6.43 -4.68 -6.13
N LEU A 88 -7.01 -3.56 -5.73
CA LEU A 88 -6.29 -2.37 -5.33
C LEU A 88 -6.55 -2.06 -3.86
N ILE A 89 -5.48 -1.78 -3.11
CA ILE A 89 -5.59 -1.07 -1.84
C ILE A 89 -5.36 0.40 -2.16
N PRO A 90 -6.43 1.23 -2.08
CA PRO A 90 -6.32 2.63 -2.51
C PRO A 90 -5.50 3.46 -1.54
N SER A 91 -4.95 4.55 -2.04
CA SER A 91 -4.26 5.55 -1.25
C SER A 91 -5.24 6.28 -0.33
N HIS A 92 -4.76 6.68 0.84
CA HIS A 92 -5.54 7.49 1.79
C HIS A 92 -4.72 8.70 2.21
N ASN A 93 -5.39 9.80 2.53
CA ASN A 93 -4.70 11.05 2.90
C ASN A 93 -3.84 10.90 4.17
N MET A 94 -4.16 9.94 5.03
CA MET A 94 -3.33 9.64 6.20
C MET A 94 -1.91 9.21 5.86
N LEU A 95 -1.66 8.76 4.63
CA LEU A 95 -0.31 8.40 4.19
C LEU A 95 0.67 9.58 4.26
N GLU A 96 0.17 10.81 4.17
CA GLU A 96 1.01 12.01 4.28
C GLU A 96 1.72 12.08 5.63
N ASP A 97 1.09 11.55 6.68
CA ASP A 97 1.61 11.58 8.04
C ASP A 97 2.14 10.23 8.51
N LEU A 98 2.27 9.26 7.59
CA LEU A 98 2.66 7.90 7.94
C LEU A 98 4.00 7.85 8.69
N HIS A 99 5.00 8.58 8.20
CA HIS A 99 6.32 8.59 8.84
C HIS A 99 6.22 9.03 10.31
N GLU A 100 5.47 10.09 10.56
CA GLU A 100 5.26 10.62 11.91
C GLU A 100 4.53 9.62 12.81
N PHE A 101 3.49 8.97 12.28
CA PHE A 101 2.76 7.95 13.02
C PHE A 101 3.67 6.78 13.39
N LEU A 102 4.48 6.30 12.44
CA LEU A 102 5.40 5.20 12.71
C LEU A 102 6.49 5.60 13.71
N LEU A 103 6.98 6.83 13.63
CA LEU A 103 7.97 7.31 14.59
C LEU A 103 7.40 7.35 16.00
N ASN A 104 6.16 7.78 16.16
CA ASN A 104 5.49 7.77 17.46
C ASN A 104 5.37 6.36 18.01
N GLU A 105 5.00 5.39 17.19
CA GLU A 105 4.92 3.99 17.60
C GLU A 105 6.29 3.44 18.01
N LYS A 106 7.34 3.79 17.29
CA LYS A 106 8.71 3.40 17.62
C LYS A 106 9.13 3.95 18.95
N ASN A 107 8.86 5.24 19.21
CA ASN A 107 9.23 5.88 20.47
C ASN A 107 8.52 5.24 21.66
N GLN A 108 7.24 4.91 21.51
CA GLN A 108 6.50 4.23 22.56
C GLN A 108 7.08 2.84 22.84
N ALA A 109 7.35 2.07 21.78
CA ALA A 109 7.93 0.73 21.95
C ALA A 109 9.26 0.79 22.68
N GLU A 110 10.13 1.72 22.31
CA GLU A 110 11.44 1.88 22.96
C GLU A 110 11.32 2.30 24.42
N ASN A 111 10.30 3.10 24.76
CA ASN A 111 10.04 3.46 26.16
C ASN A 111 9.69 2.25 27.02
N PHE A 112 9.15 1.20 26.43
CA PHE A 112 8.84 -0.05 27.10
C PHE A 112 9.93 -1.11 26.93
N GLY A 113 11.09 -0.74 26.36
CA GLY A 113 12.19 -1.67 26.15
C GLY A 113 11.99 -2.65 25.02
N GLU A 114 11.07 -2.35 24.11
CA GLU A 114 10.74 -3.21 22.97
C GLU A 114 11.45 -2.75 21.71
N SER A 115 11.77 -3.69 20.83
CA SER A 115 12.30 -3.40 19.50
C SER A 115 11.17 -3.05 18.54
N TYR A 116 11.41 -2.08 17.66
CA TYR A 116 10.44 -1.69 16.66
C TYR A 116 11.15 -1.22 15.38
N SER A 117 10.78 -1.78 14.25
CA SER A 117 11.29 -1.36 12.95
C SER A 117 10.19 -0.74 12.12
N MET A 118 10.33 0.55 11.80
CA MET A 118 9.41 1.28 10.94
C MET A 118 9.39 0.69 9.53
N TYR A 119 10.55 0.20 9.07
CA TYR A 119 10.72 -0.29 7.71
C TYR A 119 10.07 -1.65 7.45
N HIS A 120 9.73 -2.39 8.50
CA HIS A 120 9.18 -3.73 8.38
C HIS A 120 7.66 -3.80 8.56
N GLN A 121 7.00 -2.67 8.75
CA GLN A 121 5.57 -2.70 9.07
C GLN A 121 4.71 -3.17 7.89
N LEU A 122 5.02 -2.75 6.68
CA LEU A 122 4.28 -3.24 5.52
C LEU A 122 4.46 -4.76 5.35
N HIS A 123 5.69 -5.25 5.50
CA HIS A 123 5.96 -6.68 5.42
C HIS A 123 5.16 -7.45 6.48
N ARG A 124 5.13 -6.94 7.71
CA ARG A 124 4.36 -7.55 8.80
C ARG A 124 2.88 -7.66 8.46
N VAL A 125 2.30 -6.55 7.99
CA VAL A 125 0.86 -6.51 7.65
C VAL A 125 0.54 -7.50 6.54
N LEU A 126 1.35 -7.53 5.49
CA LEU A 126 1.15 -8.46 4.38
C LEU A 126 1.29 -9.91 4.81
N SER A 127 2.28 -10.20 5.66
CA SER A 127 2.51 -11.57 6.16
C SER A 127 1.37 -12.04 7.06
N GLU A 128 0.91 -11.19 7.96
CA GLU A 128 -0.21 -11.52 8.86
C GLU A 128 -1.50 -11.75 8.10
N ALA A 129 -1.68 -11.05 6.97
CA ALA A 129 -2.87 -11.18 6.13
C ALA A 129 -2.79 -12.37 5.17
N ASN A 130 -1.69 -13.10 5.15
CA ASN A 130 -1.47 -14.28 4.28
C ASN A 130 -1.69 -13.94 2.80
N VAL A 131 -1.20 -12.79 2.35
CA VAL A 131 -1.41 -12.33 0.97
C VAL A 131 -0.80 -13.29 -0.06
N ARG A 132 0.22 -14.07 0.32
CA ARG A 132 0.82 -15.06 -0.56
C ARG A 132 -0.12 -16.17 -0.98
N ASP A 133 -1.11 -16.47 -0.14
CA ASP A 133 -2.08 -17.52 -0.43
C ASP A 133 -3.14 -17.06 -1.42
N LYS A 134 -3.29 -15.76 -1.59
CA LYS A 134 -4.35 -15.18 -2.41
C LYS A 134 -3.85 -14.52 -3.69
N TYR A 135 -2.65 -13.97 -3.67
CA TYR A 135 -2.10 -13.20 -4.80
C TYR A 135 -0.79 -13.80 -5.29
N ASP A 136 -0.61 -13.77 -6.60
CA ASP A 136 0.63 -14.21 -7.26
C ASP A 136 1.64 -13.08 -7.37
N VAL A 137 1.15 -11.84 -7.45
CA VAL A 137 1.98 -10.66 -7.68
C VAL A 137 1.50 -9.52 -6.78
N ILE A 138 2.44 -8.82 -6.17
CA ILE A 138 2.18 -7.59 -5.42
C ILE A 138 2.94 -6.45 -6.09
N ILE A 139 2.24 -5.35 -6.34
CA ILE A 139 2.84 -4.14 -6.91
C ILE A 139 2.60 -3.00 -5.95
N VAL A 140 3.67 -2.33 -5.52
CA VAL A 140 3.60 -1.20 -4.60
C VAL A 140 3.97 0.07 -5.35
N ASP A 141 3.05 1.02 -5.43
CA ASP A 141 3.30 2.34 -6.01
C ASP A 141 3.59 3.32 -4.88
N SER A 142 4.86 3.65 -4.71
CA SER A 142 5.31 4.52 -3.63
C SER A 142 5.44 5.97 -4.08
N ALA A 143 5.63 6.88 -3.12
CA ALA A 143 5.69 8.31 -3.37
C ALA A 143 6.97 8.79 -4.04
N GLY A 144 7.89 7.91 -4.40
CA GLY A 144 9.15 8.30 -5.07
C GLY A 144 10.16 8.98 -4.17
N LYS A 145 9.94 8.94 -2.86
CA LYS A 145 10.88 9.48 -1.87
C LYS A 145 11.47 8.34 -1.05
N ALA A 146 12.71 8.50 -0.60
CA ALA A 146 13.27 7.62 0.41
C ALA A 146 12.44 7.76 1.69
N GLY A 147 12.04 6.64 2.28
CA GLY A 147 11.21 6.65 3.47
C GLY A 147 11.15 5.26 4.10
N PRO A 148 10.43 5.12 5.23
CA PRO A 148 10.38 3.86 5.99
C PRO A 148 9.48 2.78 5.37
N ILE A 149 9.09 2.97 4.15
CA ILE A 149 8.27 1.98 3.46
C ILE A 149 8.78 1.74 2.00
#